data_4e8070172b5bd6b3ea6be7701fc4c49b
#
_entry.id   4e8070172b5bd6b3ea6be7701fc4c49b
#
_cell.length_a   1.000
_cell.length_b   1.000
_cell.length_c   1.000
_cell.angle_alpha   90.00
_cell.angle_beta   90.00
_cell.angle_gamma   90.00
#
_symmetry.space_group_name_H-M   'P 1'
#
loop_
_entity.id
_entity.type
_entity.pdbx_description
1 polymer ?
#
loop_
_entity_poly.entity_id
_entity_poly.type
_entity_poly.pdbx_seq_one_letter_code
_entity_poly.pdbx_strand_id
1 'polypeptide(L)'
;AGYIDIVEANIFDEKKIRALFKEADICINLIGILFEKKRGNTFKNIHSILPSLLAKLCKEYNLKHFIHVSALGINDAIDSEYAKSKLEGEANVLKNFPLATILRPSVVYSVDDNFTTNFMTLINRLPVFPIYYEGKTKFAPIHCSDLTDTIYHVISKNIYSKIIECTGPEILTFKELLEKLQILIGKKRRS
;
A
#
# COMPACT_ATOMS: atom_id res chain seq x y z
N ALA A 1 -0.11 -20.78 -18.10
CA ALA A 1 0.90 -20.22 -17.19
C ALA A 1 1.10 -18.76 -17.60
N GLY A 2 0.95 -17.84 -16.65
CA GLY A 2 1.24 -16.42 -16.90
C GLY A 2 2.74 -16.21 -16.98
N TYR A 3 3.17 -15.29 -17.81
CA TYR A 3 4.57 -14.83 -17.83
C TYR A 3 4.69 -13.64 -16.88
N ILE A 4 5.79 -13.62 -16.12
CA ILE A 4 6.16 -12.50 -15.26
C ILE A 4 7.46 -11.94 -15.80
N ASP A 5 7.43 -10.70 -16.27
CA ASP A 5 8.62 -9.94 -16.65
C ASP A 5 9.01 -9.00 -15.52
N ILE A 6 10.23 -9.13 -15.03
CA ILE A 6 10.77 -8.25 -14.01
C ILE A 6 11.59 -7.15 -14.69
N VAL A 7 11.10 -5.90 -14.57
CA VAL A 7 11.76 -4.73 -15.13
C VAL A 7 12.27 -3.85 -13.99
N GLU A 8 13.58 -3.73 -13.86
CA GLU A 8 14.18 -2.77 -12.95
C GLU A 8 13.99 -1.35 -13.51
N ALA A 9 13.31 -0.49 -12.78
CA ALA A 9 13.08 0.89 -13.16
C ALA A 9 13.27 1.83 -11.98
N ASN A 10 13.97 2.96 -12.23
CA ASN A 10 13.99 4.05 -11.30
C ASN A 10 12.66 4.82 -11.41
N ILE A 11 11.97 5.01 -10.28
CA ILE A 11 10.69 5.73 -10.22
C ILE A 11 10.78 7.19 -10.67
N PHE A 12 11.99 7.77 -10.73
CA PHE A 12 12.26 9.12 -11.24
C PHE A 12 12.61 9.15 -12.73
N ASP A 13 12.76 7.98 -13.36
CA ASP A 13 12.95 7.86 -14.81
C ASP A 13 11.60 7.77 -15.52
N GLU A 14 10.97 8.93 -15.70
CA GLU A 14 9.66 9.01 -16.37
C GLU A 14 9.67 8.38 -17.76
N LYS A 15 10.78 8.48 -18.50
CA LYS A 15 10.88 7.91 -19.85
C LYS A 15 10.76 6.38 -19.80
N LYS A 16 11.44 5.76 -18.85
CA LYS A 16 11.40 4.30 -18.66
C LYS A 16 10.03 3.84 -18.15
N ILE A 17 9.45 4.56 -17.17
CA ILE A 17 8.09 4.27 -16.68
C ILE A 17 7.09 4.39 -17.83
N ARG A 18 7.14 5.46 -18.60
CA ARG A 18 6.25 5.70 -19.75
C ARG A 18 6.30 4.56 -20.78
N ALA A 19 7.48 3.99 -21.01
CA ALA A 19 7.64 2.87 -21.93
C ALA A 19 6.86 1.62 -21.49
N LEU A 20 6.74 1.39 -20.19
CA LEU A 20 5.98 0.25 -19.63
C LEU A 20 4.46 0.37 -19.85
N PHE A 21 3.95 1.59 -20.04
CA PHE A 21 2.50 1.82 -20.23
C PHE A 21 2.02 1.55 -21.64
N LYS A 22 2.93 1.45 -22.62
CA LYS A 22 2.55 1.28 -24.05
C LYS A 22 1.77 -0.02 -24.32
N GLU A 23 2.05 -1.06 -23.56
CA GLU A 23 1.45 -2.39 -23.72
C GLU A 23 0.65 -2.82 -22.48
N ALA A 24 0.41 -1.89 -21.55
CA ALA A 24 -0.32 -2.18 -20.33
C ALA A 24 -1.81 -1.94 -20.46
N ASP A 25 -2.63 -2.84 -19.96
CA ASP A 25 -4.08 -2.68 -19.83
C ASP A 25 -4.45 -2.13 -18.44
N ILE A 26 -3.67 -2.46 -17.43
CA ILE A 26 -3.95 -2.21 -16.01
C ILE A 26 -2.69 -1.73 -15.31
N CYS A 27 -2.82 -0.75 -14.45
CA CYS A 27 -1.77 -0.31 -13.55
C CYS A 27 -2.17 -0.61 -12.10
N ILE A 28 -1.28 -1.23 -11.34
CA ILE A 28 -1.45 -1.45 -9.90
C ILE A 28 -0.27 -0.81 -9.18
N ASN A 29 -0.51 0.25 -8.43
CA ASN A 29 0.53 0.92 -7.66
C ASN A 29 0.56 0.41 -6.22
N LEU A 30 1.56 -0.41 -5.92
CA LEU A 30 1.85 -0.94 -4.58
C LEU A 30 2.99 -0.19 -3.88
N ILE A 31 3.55 0.85 -4.52
CA ILE A 31 4.75 1.53 -4.03
C ILE A 31 4.39 2.46 -2.87
N GLY A 32 5.10 2.29 -1.78
CA GLY A 32 5.01 3.15 -0.61
C GLY A 32 6.25 3.06 0.26
N ILE A 33 6.48 4.07 1.09
CA ILE A 33 7.54 4.09 2.10
C ILE A 33 6.94 4.47 3.45
N LEU A 34 7.57 3.99 4.52
CA LEU A 34 7.12 4.27 5.89
C LEU A 34 7.98 5.31 6.57
N PHE A 35 9.13 5.58 6.02
CA PHE A 35 10.06 6.63 6.47
C PHE A 35 10.85 7.16 5.27
N GLU A 36 11.21 8.41 5.36
CA GLU A 36 11.98 9.07 4.31
C GLU A 36 13.45 8.62 4.33
N LYS A 37 14.04 8.54 3.14
CA LYS A 37 15.48 8.23 2.94
C LYS A 37 16.10 9.30 2.06
N LYS A 38 17.44 9.36 2.11
CA LYS A 38 18.23 10.20 1.19
C LYS A 38 17.96 9.81 -0.28
N ARG A 39 18.36 10.67 -1.23
CA ARG A 39 18.25 10.46 -2.69
C ARG A 39 16.82 10.47 -3.24
N GLY A 40 15.97 11.36 -2.70
CA GLY A 40 14.64 11.59 -3.27
C GLY A 40 13.54 10.64 -2.80
N ASN A 41 13.83 9.64 -1.97
CA ASN A 41 12.82 8.78 -1.37
C ASN A 41 12.11 9.51 -0.22
N THR A 42 11.34 10.55 -0.57
CA THR A 42 10.53 11.34 0.36
C THR A 42 9.06 10.94 0.27
N PHE A 43 8.29 11.21 1.29
CA PHE A 43 6.85 11.01 1.28
C PHE A 43 6.20 11.73 0.10
N LYS A 44 6.59 12.98 -0.15
CA LYS A 44 6.08 13.77 -1.27
C LYS A 44 6.32 13.09 -2.62
N ASN A 45 7.53 12.64 -2.87
CA ASN A 45 7.88 12.01 -4.15
C ASN A 45 7.16 10.68 -4.35
N ILE A 46 7.13 9.84 -3.32
CA ILE A 46 6.64 8.45 -3.41
C ILE A 46 5.11 8.39 -3.27
N HIS A 47 4.53 9.18 -2.35
CA HIS A 47 3.11 9.07 -2.05
C HIS A 47 2.23 10.06 -2.83
N SER A 48 2.80 11.16 -3.35
CA SER A 48 2.04 12.19 -4.05
C SER A 48 2.45 12.33 -5.52
N ILE A 49 3.72 12.59 -5.82
CA ILE A 49 4.18 12.86 -7.19
C ILE A 49 4.11 11.61 -8.06
N LEU A 50 4.64 10.48 -7.59
CA LEU A 50 4.63 9.23 -8.36
C LEU A 50 3.21 8.76 -8.69
N PRO A 51 2.26 8.63 -7.74
CA PRO A 51 0.89 8.25 -8.07
C PRO A 51 0.21 9.22 -9.05
N SER A 52 0.50 10.53 -8.93
CA SER A 52 0.02 11.54 -9.88
C SER A 52 0.53 11.27 -11.31
N LEU A 53 1.81 10.94 -11.46
CA LEU A 53 2.41 10.58 -12.74
C LEU A 53 1.74 9.32 -13.30
N LEU A 54 1.64 8.26 -12.50
CA LEU A 54 1.02 7.00 -12.94
C LEU A 54 -0.42 7.21 -13.40
N ALA A 55 -1.21 8.01 -12.66
CA ALA A 55 -2.58 8.34 -13.03
C ALA A 55 -2.67 9.10 -14.37
N LYS A 56 -1.76 10.04 -14.61
CA LYS A 56 -1.67 10.74 -15.91
C LYS A 56 -1.34 9.77 -17.04
N LEU A 57 -0.40 8.87 -16.82
CA LEU A 57 -0.03 7.86 -17.82
C LEU A 57 -1.19 6.88 -18.08
N CYS A 58 -1.91 6.45 -17.05
CA CYS A 58 -3.11 5.63 -17.22
C CYS A 58 -4.13 6.31 -18.13
N LYS A 59 -4.35 7.61 -17.98
CA LYS A 59 -5.23 8.39 -18.84
C LYS A 59 -4.68 8.52 -20.26
N GLU A 60 -3.41 8.86 -20.39
CA GLU A 60 -2.74 9.07 -21.68
C GLU A 60 -2.76 7.80 -22.55
N TYR A 61 -2.50 6.64 -21.94
CA TYR A 61 -2.45 5.34 -22.62
C TYR A 61 -3.79 4.59 -22.60
N ASN A 62 -4.87 5.21 -22.11
CA ASN A 62 -6.22 4.64 -22.05
C ASN A 62 -6.28 3.30 -21.30
N LEU A 63 -5.58 3.15 -20.18
CA LEU A 63 -5.65 1.95 -19.37
C LEU A 63 -7.08 1.71 -18.85
N LYS A 64 -7.47 0.45 -18.77
CA LYS A 64 -8.80 0.04 -18.28
C LYS A 64 -8.95 0.26 -16.78
N HIS A 65 -7.89 -0.04 -16.01
CA HIS A 65 -7.88 0.08 -14.56
C HIS A 65 -6.63 0.76 -14.04
N PHE A 66 -6.81 1.59 -13.02
CA PHE A 66 -5.74 2.02 -12.14
C PHE A 66 -6.14 1.73 -10.69
N ILE A 67 -5.41 0.84 -10.03
CA ILE A 67 -5.58 0.52 -8.61
C ILE A 67 -4.44 1.12 -7.83
N HIS A 68 -4.76 1.99 -6.88
CA HIS A 68 -3.76 2.63 -6.01
C HIS A 68 -3.92 2.13 -4.58
N VAL A 69 -2.86 1.54 -4.03
CA VAL A 69 -2.85 1.07 -2.63
C VAL A 69 -2.38 2.19 -1.72
N SER A 70 -3.29 2.67 -0.93
CA SER A 70 -3.10 3.69 0.11
C SER A 70 -2.96 3.06 1.50
N ALA A 71 -3.60 3.60 2.53
CA ALA A 71 -3.61 3.03 3.87
C ALA A 71 -4.90 3.37 4.61
N LEU A 72 -5.34 2.49 5.51
CA LEU A 72 -6.46 2.72 6.41
C LEU A 72 -6.08 3.73 7.50
N GLY A 73 -7.05 4.54 7.94
CA GLY A 73 -6.90 5.46 9.08
C GLY A 73 -6.13 6.75 8.78
N ILE A 74 -5.74 7.00 7.53
CA ILE A 74 -5.01 8.23 7.18
C ILE A 74 -5.83 9.51 7.33
N ASN A 75 -7.17 9.42 7.28
CA ASN A 75 -8.05 10.57 7.50
C ASN A 75 -8.00 11.09 8.95
N ASP A 76 -7.72 10.20 9.90
CA ASP A 76 -7.74 10.51 11.33
C ASP A 76 -6.37 10.94 11.86
N ALA A 77 -5.31 10.67 11.11
CA ALA A 77 -3.92 10.97 11.48
C ALA A 77 -3.46 12.33 10.94
N ILE A 78 -4.20 13.40 11.27
CA ILE A 78 -4.03 14.75 10.70
C ILE A 78 -2.65 15.39 10.94
N ASP A 79 -1.95 14.98 11.98
CA ASP A 79 -0.60 15.50 12.31
C ASP A 79 0.52 14.70 11.64
N SER A 80 0.20 13.58 11.01
CA SER A 80 1.18 12.69 10.37
C SER A 80 1.51 13.13 8.95
N GLU A 81 2.77 13.49 8.70
CA GLU A 81 3.25 13.81 7.34
C GLU A 81 3.09 12.61 6.38
N TYR A 82 3.22 11.39 6.89
CA TYR A 82 2.89 10.18 6.14
C TYR A 82 1.43 10.18 5.68
N ALA A 83 0.49 10.40 6.60
CA ALA A 83 -0.94 10.39 6.27
C ALA A 83 -1.32 11.53 5.31
N LYS A 84 -0.82 12.73 5.56
CA LYS A 84 -1.01 13.89 4.66
C LYS A 84 -0.52 13.59 3.24
N SER A 85 0.66 13.00 3.12
CA SER A 85 1.23 12.67 1.80
C SER A 85 0.42 11.59 1.07
N LYS A 86 -0.11 10.60 1.79
CA LYS A 86 -1.00 9.58 1.23
C LYS A 86 -2.31 10.18 0.75
N LEU A 87 -2.96 11.03 1.55
CA LEU A 87 -4.19 11.74 1.16
C LEU A 87 -3.97 12.64 -0.06
N GLU A 88 -2.86 13.37 -0.12
CA GLU A 88 -2.49 14.16 -1.29
C GLU A 88 -2.32 13.27 -2.54
N GLY A 89 -1.71 12.10 -2.37
CA GLY A 89 -1.58 11.10 -3.43
C GLY A 89 -2.91 10.61 -3.96
N GLU A 90 -3.83 10.24 -3.06
CA GLU A 90 -5.19 9.84 -3.44
C GLU A 90 -5.92 10.94 -4.22
N ALA A 91 -5.86 12.18 -3.72
CA ALA A 91 -6.46 13.33 -4.40
C ALA A 91 -5.87 13.54 -5.79
N ASN A 92 -4.56 13.44 -5.94
CA ASN A 92 -3.87 13.56 -7.21
C ASN A 92 -4.23 12.42 -8.19
N VAL A 93 -4.38 11.20 -7.69
CA VAL A 93 -4.83 10.05 -8.49
C VAL A 93 -6.22 10.30 -9.04
N LEU A 94 -7.18 10.61 -8.19
CA LEU A 94 -8.57 10.83 -8.58
C LEU A 94 -8.75 12.04 -9.50
N LYS A 95 -7.95 13.10 -9.30
CA LYS A 95 -7.93 14.28 -10.18
C LYS A 95 -7.47 13.92 -11.61
N ASN A 96 -6.43 13.08 -11.74
CA ASN A 96 -5.82 12.77 -13.03
C ASN A 96 -6.48 11.58 -13.74
N PHE A 97 -7.00 10.61 -12.97
CA PHE A 97 -7.71 9.43 -13.47
C PHE A 97 -8.93 9.11 -12.56
N PRO A 98 -10.08 9.77 -12.79
CA PRO A 98 -11.28 9.64 -11.94
C PRO A 98 -11.83 8.21 -11.83
N LEU A 99 -11.51 7.34 -12.78
CA LEU A 99 -11.91 5.93 -12.77
C LEU A 99 -11.05 5.07 -11.84
N ALA A 100 -9.99 5.62 -11.24
CA ALA A 100 -9.13 4.88 -10.32
C ALA A 100 -9.92 4.31 -9.14
N THR A 101 -9.51 3.12 -8.70
CA THR A 101 -9.95 2.55 -7.42
C THR A 101 -8.82 2.61 -6.42
N ILE A 102 -9.11 3.18 -5.26
CA ILE A 102 -8.16 3.31 -4.16
C ILE A 102 -8.48 2.23 -3.12
N LEU A 103 -7.47 1.44 -2.77
CA LEU A 103 -7.57 0.48 -1.68
C LEU A 103 -6.86 1.05 -0.45
N ARG A 104 -7.53 1.03 0.69
CA ARG A 104 -7.00 1.43 2.00
C ARG A 104 -6.86 0.20 2.89
N PRO A 105 -5.81 -0.59 2.75
CA PRO A 105 -5.61 -1.73 3.61
C PRO A 105 -5.22 -1.30 5.02
N SER A 106 -5.65 -2.08 6.00
CA SER A 106 -5.08 -2.12 7.33
C SER A 106 -3.66 -2.70 7.26
N VAL A 107 -3.06 -3.02 8.39
CA VAL A 107 -1.75 -3.67 8.42
C VAL A 107 -1.80 -4.96 7.61
N VAL A 108 -1.03 -5.02 6.53
CA VAL A 108 -0.94 -6.21 5.67
C VAL A 108 0.12 -7.14 6.23
N TYR A 109 -0.19 -8.43 6.36
CA TYR A 109 0.74 -9.45 6.83
C TYR A 109 0.79 -10.66 5.91
N SER A 110 1.88 -11.40 5.98
CA SER A 110 2.10 -12.66 5.28
C SER A 110 2.75 -13.67 6.23
N VAL A 111 2.69 -14.95 5.87
CA VAL A 111 3.33 -16.04 6.63
C VAL A 111 4.80 -16.27 6.28
N ASP A 112 5.36 -15.48 5.37
CA ASP A 112 6.75 -15.59 4.95
C ASP A 112 7.73 -15.10 6.04
N ASP A 113 8.89 -15.74 6.15
CA ASP A 113 9.87 -15.51 7.22
C ASP A 113 10.38 -14.05 7.30
N ASN A 114 10.46 -13.38 6.16
CA ASN A 114 10.90 -11.98 6.10
C ASN A 114 9.83 -10.99 6.58
N PHE A 115 8.56 -11.36 6.56
CA PHE A 115 7.48 -10.46 6.95
C PHE A 115 7.55 -10.11 8.42
N THR A 116 7.70 -11.10 9.29
CA THR A 116 7.68 -10.87 10.75
C THR A 116 8.87 -10.01 11.19
N THR A 117 10.05 -10.27 10.64
CA THR A 117 11.26 -9.46 10.89
C THR A 117 11.10 -8.04 10.35
N ASN A 118 10.54 -7.89 9.16
CA ASN A 118 10.28 -6.58 8.57
C ASN A 118 9.17 -5.83 9.32
N PHE A 119 8.14 -6.52 9.78
CA PHE A 119 7.06 -5.93 10.55
C PHE A 119 7.52 -5.48 11.95
N MET A 120 8.33 -6.28 12.65
CA MET A 120 8.95 -5.87 13.91
C MET A 120 9.92 -4.70 13.72
N THR A 121 10.69 -4.72 12.64
CA THR A 121 11.57 -3.61 12.27
C THR A 121 10.75 -2.36 11.94
N LEU A 122 9.62 -2.55 11.28
CA LEU A 122 8.65 -1.52 10.95
C LEU A 122 8.08 -0.87 12.21
N ILE A 123 7.59 -1.67 13.14
CA ILE A 123 7.03 -1.20 14.42
C ILE A 123 8.08 -0.45 15.22
N ASN A 124 9.31 -0.96 15.29
CA ASN A 124 10.41 -0.33 16.03
C ASN A 124 10.94 0.95 15.37
N ARG A 125 10.70 1.16 14.09
CA ARG A 125 11.20 2.32 13.32
C ARG A 125 10.15 3.35 12.99
N LEU A 126 8.87 3.04 13.19
CA LEU A 126 7.81 4.02 13.02
C LEU A 126 7.76 4.93 14.26
N PRO A 127 8.29 6.18 14.16
CA PRO A 127 8.12 7.15 15.23
C PRO A 127 6.65 7.57 15.38
N VAL A 128 5.80 7.09 14.47
CA VAL A 128 4.38 7.45 14.35
C VAL A 128 3.55 6.27 13.83
N PHE A 129 3.66 5.09 14.39
CA PHE A 129 2.41 4.44 14.77
C PHE A 129 1.95 5.24 15.96
N PRO A 130 0.78 5.82 15.92
CA PRO A 130 0.26 6.41 17.11
C PRO A 130 0.11 5.29 18.15
N ILE A 131 1.14 5.10 18.97
CA ILE A 131 0.96 4.59 20.33
C ILE A 131 0.23 5.72 21.07
N TYR A 132 -0.74 6.34 20.38
CA TYR A 132 -1.74 7.16 20.97
C TYR A 132 -2.66 6.18 21.70
N TYR A 133 -2.86 6.42 22.98
CA TYR A 133 -3.74 5.65 23.86
C TYR A 133 -3.16 4.35 24.43
N GLU A 134 -1.96 4.36 25.03
CA GLU A 134 -1.47 3.29 25.91
C GLU A 134 -1.53 1.87 25.31
N GLY A 135 -1.32 1.72 24.01
CA GLY A 135 -1.42 0.41 23.34
C GLY A 135 -2.86 -0.06 23.05
N LYS A 136 -3.85 0.77 23.28
CA LYS A 136 -5.28 0.47 22.99
C LYS A 136 -5.68 0.70 21.54
N THR A 137 -4.76 1.18 20.70
CA THR A 137 -5.02 1.33 19.25
C THR A 137 -5.42 -0.01 18.66
N LYS A 138 -6.54 -0.03 17.97
CA LYS A 138 -7.11 -1.23 17.35
C LYS A 138 -6.65 -1.32 15.90
N PHE A 139 -6.30 -2.52 15.50
CA PHE A 139 -5.92 -2.88 14.15
C PHE A 139 -6.80 -4.04 13.67
N ALA A 140 -7.10 -4.07 12.40
CA ALA A 140 -7.75 -5.20 11.75
C ALA A 140 -6.83 -5.75 10.65
N PRO A 141 -5.73 -6.45 11.02
CA PRO A 141 -4.72 -6.91 10.06
C PRO A 141 -5.33 -7.76 8.96
N ILE A 142 -4.95 -7.51 7.71
CA ILE A 142 -5.40 -8.26 6.54
C ILE A 142 -4.27 -9.12 6.00
N HIS A 143 -4.56 -10.38 5.65
CA HIS A 143 -3.57 -11.24 5.00
C HIS A 143 -3.31 -10.77 3.57
N CYS A 144 -2.07 -10.92 3.09
CA CYS A 144 -1.69 -10.45 1.75
C CYS A 144 -2.49 -11.13 0.63
N SER A 145 -2.91 -12.41 0.81
CA SER A 145 -3.78 -13.08 -0.15
C SER A 145 -5.14 -12.40 -0.28
N ASP A 146 -5.75 -12.00 0.85
CA ASP A 146 -7.08 -11.37 0.85
C ASP A 146 -7.04 -10.00 0.16
N LEU A 147 -5.93 -9.26 0.34
CA LEU A 147 -5.70 -8.03 -0.40
C LEU A 147 -5.52 -8.30 -1.90
N THR A 148 -4.79 -9.36 -2.26
CA THR A 148 -4.61 -9.77 -3.66
C THR A 148 -5.94 -10.19 -4.29
N ASP A 149 -6.76 -10.96 -3.57
CA ASP A 149 -8.10 -11.36 -4.01
C ASP A 149 -9.02 -10.14 -4.19
N THR A 150 -8.90 -9.15 -3.29
CA THR A 150 -9.61 -7.87 -3.43
C THR A 150 -9.21 -7.14 -4.71
N ILE A 151 -7.91 -7.05 -5.01
CA ILE A 151 -7.40 -6.45 -6.26
C ILE A 151 -7.96 -7.20 -7.47
N TYR A 152 -7.89 -8.54 -7.46
CA TYR A 152 -8.42 -9.37 -8.53
C TYR A 152 -9.94 -9.16 -8.72
N HIS A 153 -10.69 -9.07 -7.61
CA HIS A 153 -12.13 -8.82 -7.63
C HIS A 153 -12.47 -7.45 -8.24
N VAL A 154 -11.73 -6.40 -7.86
CA VAL A 154 -11.89 -5.05 -8.43
C VAL A 154 -11.72 -5.07 -9.95
N ILE A 155 -10.70 -5.77 -10.43
CA ILE A 155 -10.42 -5.89 -11.88
C ILE A 155 -11.53 -6.71 -12.58
N SER A 156 -11.80 -7.93 -12.08
CA SER A 156 -12.70 -8.88 -12.71
C SER A 156 -14.16 -8.40 -12.73
N LYS A 157 -14.57 -7.59 -11.75
CA LYS A 157 -15.91 -7.02 -11.65
C LYS A 157 -16.02 -5.60 -12.21
N ASN A 158 -14.95 -5.07 -12.80
CA ASN A 158 -14.92 -3.71 -13.35
C ASN A 158 -15.37 -2.65 -12.32
N ILE A 159 -14.82 -2.69 -11.12
CA ILE A 159 -15.13 -1.74 -10.06
C ILE A 159 -14.28 -0.49 -10.25
N TYR A 160 -14.92 0.65 -10.48
CA TYR A 160 -14.26 1.94 -10.73
C TYR A 160 -14.69 3.00 -9.73
N SER A 161 -13.87 4.05 -9.60
CA SER A 161 -14.20 5.27 -8.86
C SER A 161 -14.60 4.99 -7.41
N LYS A 162 -13.93 4.04 -6.76
CA LYS A 162 -14.20 3.66 -5.36
C LYS A 162 -12.97 3.85 -4.48
N ILE A 163 -13.25 4.16 -3.22
CA ILE A 163 -12.28 4.02 -2.13
C ILE A 163 -12.79 2.85 -1.29
N ILE A 164 -11.97 1.81 -1.13
CA ILE A 164 -12.35 0.57 -0.46
C ILE A 164 -11.39 0.34 0.71
N GLU A 165 -11.94 0.27 1.91
CA GLU A 165 -11.19 -0.11 3.09
C GLU A 165 -11.08 -1.63 3.17
N CYS A 166 -9.85 -2.13 3.30
CA CYS A 166 -9.55 -3.55 3.30
C CYS A 166 -9.06 -3.97 4.68
N THR A 167 -9.90 -4.67 5.41
CA THR A 167 -9.62 -5.11 6.78
C THR A 167 -9.70 -6.62 6.90
N GLY A 168 -8.92 -7.19 7.81
CA GLY A 168 -9.07 -8.58 8.21
C GLY A 168 -10.26 -8.78 9.16
N PRO A 169 -10.59 -10.05 9.47
CA PRO A 169 -11.78 -10.42 10.24
C PRO A 169 -11.65 -10.15 11.74
N GLU A 170 -10.44 -9.96 12.24
CA GLU A 170 -10.19 -9.77 13.66
C GLU A 170 -9.74 -8.35 13.98
N ILE A 171 -10.33 -7.75 15.00
CA ILE A 171 -9.87 -6.48 15.56
C ILE A 171 -8.98 -6.79 16.76
N LEU A 172 -7.72 -6.40 16.67
CA LEU A 172 -6.70 -6.64 17.67
C LEU A 172 -6.16 -5.33 18.21
N THR A 173 -5.88 -5.29 19.52
CA THR A 173 -5.03 -4.25 20.08
C THR A 173 -3.58 -4.45 19.62
N PHE A 174 -2.77 -3.42 19.71
CA PHE A 174 -1.34 -3.52 19.37
C PHE A 174 -0.64 -4.62 20.17
N LYS A 175 -0.97 -4.77 21.45
CA LYS A 175 -0.42 -5.82 22.31
C LYS A 175 -0.78 -7.22 21.81
N GLU A 176 -2.06 -7.46 21.53
CA GLU A 176 -2.54 -8.74 21.00
C GLU A 176 -1.92 -9.08 19.63
N LEU A 177 -1.73 -8.07 18.78
CA LEU A 177 -1.04 -8.23 17.51
C LEU A 177 0.41 -8.70 17.70
N LEU A 178 1.15 -8.05 18.62
CA LEU A 178 2.52 -8.46 18.94
C LEU A 178 2.60 -9.87 19.53
N GLU A 179 1.69 -10.23 20.44
CA GLU A 179 1.62 -11.57 21.04
C GLU A 179 1.35 -12.64 19.96
N LYS A 180 0.40 -12.41 19.06
CA LYS A 180 0.13 -13.32 17.93
C LYS A 180 1.35 -13.47 17.02
N LEU A 181 2.05 -12.40 16.71
CA LEU A 181 3.27 -12.44 15.89
C LEU A 181 4.38 -13.24 16.58
N GLN A 182 4.58 -13.07 17.89
CA GLN A 182 5.56 -13.85 18.66
C GLN A 182 5.25 -15.35 18.66
N ILE A 183 3.98 -15.72 18.76
CA ILE A 183 3.56 -17.13 18.70
C ILE A 183 3.85 -17.72 17.32
N LEU A 184 3.61 -16.98 16.24
CA LEU A 184 3.90 -17.44 14.88
C LEU A 184 5.41 -17.64 14.65
N ILE A 185 6.25 -16.74 15.16
CA ILE A 185 7.72 -16.88 15.12
C ILE A 185 8.20 -18.07 15.96
N GLY A 186 7.66 -18.22 17.18
CA GLY A 186 8.05 -19.29 18.11
C GLY A 186 7.71 -20.69 17.59
N LYS A 187 6.63 -20.85 16.84
CA LYS A 187 6.27 -22.13 16.19
C LYS A 187 7.24 -22.51 15.06
N LYS A 188 7.77 -21.53 14.31
CA LYS A 188 8.74 -21.80 13.23
C LYS A 188 10.14 -22.16 13.72
N ARG A 189 10.52 -21.75 14.93
CA ARG A 189 11.81 -22.14 15.53
C ARG A 189 11.84 -23.56 16.11
N ARG A 190 10.71 -24.25 16.19
CA ARG A 190 10.56 -25.62 16.73
C ARG A 190 10.27 -26.68 15.67
N SER A 191 10.17 -26.31 14.42
CA SER A 191 10.05 -27.21 13.26
C SER A 191 11.33 -27.17 12.42
#